data_1f57d607275c832079158eaac246effa
#
_entry.id   1f57d607275c832079158eaac246effa
#
_cell.length_a   1.000
_cell.length_b   1.000
_cell.length_c   1.000
_cell.angle_alpha   90.00
_cell.angle_beta   90.00
_cell.angle_gamma   90.00
#
_symmetry.space_group_name_H-M   'P 1'
#
loop_
_entity.id
_entity.type
_entity.pdbx_description
1 polymer ?
#
loop_
_entity_poly.entity_id
_entity_poly.type
_entity_poly.pdbx_seq_one_letter_code
_entity_poly.pdbx_strand_id
1 'polypeptide(L)'
;MNDNQSVHEPPPRRSAQAVAHACDSAETRRGQLDAAADEADGLFAVPAIEFRHIDFSYDDHKVLDDLSFQVGKGEVKIILSGSGGGKSTILRLILGLVKPDAGQIFIDGEEITGRDEAELQESRDKIGMVFQEGALFDSLTVYENVAYRLEDRGTPEEEIENEVRSLLQFVKLDKEMDRLPSELSGGMRKRVSVARALVGNPSIVLFDEPTVALDPPTSGTICDLIIELRDLESVSSIVVTHEMDVVKYLTSEYLSVGEKGDIQFKDEGEKLGPTNTMILMLRDGREIFSGTSKELIESDDSYIHEFIRGTELLPEIE
;
A
#
# COMPACT_ATOMS: atom_id res chain seq x y z
N MET A 1 36.21 15.55 33.11
CA MET A 1 34.93 14.93 33.44
C MET A 1 33.86 15.94 33.03
N ASN A 2 33.35 15.81 31.84
CA ASN A 2 32.19 16.57 31.36
C ASN A 2 31.40 15.59 30.48
N ASP A 3 30.36 15.03 31.10
CA ASP A 3 29.36 14.19 30.40
C ASP A 3 28.47 15.09 29.54
N ASN A 4 28.65 15.00 28.26
CA ASN A 4 27.78 15.65 27.27
C ASN A 4 26.72 14.59 26.82
N GLN A 5 25.65 14.47 27.60
CA GLN A 5 24.45 13.74 27.20
C GLN A 5 23.71 14.62 26.19
N SER A 6 23.80 14.26 24.90
CA SER A 6 22.94 14.81 23.85
C SER A 6 21.53 14.28 24.04
N VAL A 7 20.65 15.09 24.60
CA VAL A 7 19.21 14.87 24.64
C VAL A 7 18.69 15.01 23.22
N HIS A 8 18.21 13.91 22.64
CA HIS A 8 17.49 13.92 21.37
C HIS A 8 16.12 14.59 21.61
N GLU A 9 15.96 15.81 21.12
CA GLU A 9 14.65 16.45 21.05
C GLU A 9 13.78 15.74 19.99
N PRO A 10 12.51 15.45 20.32
CA PRO A 10 11.57 14.88 19.33
C PRO A 10 11.26 15.91 18.24
N PRO A 11 11.00 15.47 16.98
CA PRO A 11 10.72 16.36 15.86
C PRO A 11 9.47 17.22 16.09
N PRO A 12 9.40 18.44 15.50
CA PRO A 12 8.32 19.38 15.73
C PRO A 12 6.97 18.83 15.22
N ARG A 13 5.94 19.01 16.05
CA ARG A 13 4.55 18.57 15.83
C ARG A 13 3.93 19.24 14.60
N ARG A 14 3.16 18.52 13.81
CA ARG A 14 2.38 18.99 12.65
C ARG A 14 1.40 20.12 13.06
N SER A 15 1.14 21.05 12.14
CA SER A 15 0.14 22.10 12.36
C SER A 15 -1.27 21.48 12.39
N ALA A 16 -2.05 21.83 13.40
CA ALA A 16 -3.39 21.32 13.66
C ALA A 16 -4.40 21.51 12.49
N GLN A 17 -4.08 22.33 11.49
CA GLN A 17 -4.95 22.61 10.35
C GLN A 17 -4.90 21.56 9.24
N ALA A 18 -3.75 20.95 8.96
CA ALA A 18 -3.65 19.86 7.97
C ALA A 18 -4.32 18.57 8.50
N VAL A 19 -4.24 18.35 9.83
CA VAL A 19 -4.92 17.25 10.51
C VAL A 19 -6.44 17.45 10.57
N ALA A 20 -6.92 18.69 10.71
CA ALA A 20 -8.35 18.99 10.79
C ALA A 20 -9.07 18.74 9.44
N HIS A 21 -8.45 19.03 8.30
CA HIS A 21 -9.06 18.75 6.99
C HIS A 21 -9.11 17.25 6.65
N ALA A 22 -8.07 16.48 7.05
CA ALA A 22 -8.09 15.03 6.94
C ALA A 22 -9.12 14.41 7.91
N CYS A 23 -9.24 14.95 9.12
CA CYS A 23 -10.19 14.47 10.13
C CYS A 23 -11.66 14.73 9.74
N ASP A 24 -12.00 15.90 9.18
CA ASP A 24 -13.37 16.22 8.72
C ASP A 24 -13.82 15.31 7.57
N SER A 25 -12.91 14.98 6.65
CA SER A 25 -13.20 14.03 5.56
C SER A 25 -13.26 12.59 6.07
N ALA A 26 -12.43 12.20 7.03
CA ALA A 26 -12.41 10.87 7.63
C ALA A 26 -13.65 10.63 8.52
N GLU A 27 -14.05 11.62 9.34
CA GLU A 27 -15.27 11.51 10.15
C GLU A 27 -16.54 11.45 9.30
N THR A 28 -16.62 12.22 8.21
CA THR A 28 -17.76 12.17 7.28
C THR A 28 -17.81 10.83 6.56
N ARG A 29 -16.66 10.26 6.14
CA ARG A 29 -16.58 8.92 5.53
C ARG A 29 -16.81 7.80 6.53
N ARG A 30 -16.28 7.92 7.76
CA ARG A 30 -16.49 6.93 8.83
C ARG A 30 -17.96 6.88 9.24
N GLY A 31 -18.64 8.01 9.38
CA GLY A 31 -20.08 8.06 9.63
C GLY A 31 -20.92 7.44 8.50
N GLN A 32 -20.45 7.52 7.25
CA GLN A 32 -21.08 6.86 6.10
C GLN A 32 -20.77 5.35 6.06
N LEU A 33 -19.58 4.93 6.49
CA LEU A 33 -19.17 3.51 6.58
C LEU A 33 -19.82 2.81 7.78
N ASP A 34 -19.89 3.47 8.94
CA ASP A 34 -20.57 2.94 10.14
C ASP A 34 -22.09 2.85 9.91
N ALA A 35 -22.70 3.80 9.20
CA ALA A 35 -24.11 3.72 8.80
C ALA A 35 -24.38 2.64 7.76
N ALA A 36 -23.42 2.35 6.87
CA ALA A 36 -23.51 1.25 5.91
C ALA A 36 -23.22 -0.12 6.56
N ALA A 37 -22.42 -0.16 7.63
CA ALA A 37 -22.12 -1.39 8.36
C ALA A 37 -23.28 -1.82 9.27
N ASP A 38 -24.03 -0.89 9.86
CA ASP A 38 -25.25 -1.18 10.66
C ASP A 38 -26.44 -1.64 9.81
N GLU A 39 -26.49 -1.33 8.50
CA GLU A 39 -27.50 -1.83 7.57
C GLU A 39 -27.16 -3.17 6.90
N ALA A 40 -25.93 -3.66 7.06
CA ALA A 40 -25.42 -4.88 6.41
C ALA A 40 -25.31 -6.06 7.37
N ASP A 41 -26.37 -6.43 8.05
CA ASP A 41 -26.51 -7.77 8.59
C ASP A 41 -26.74 -8.74 7.40
N GLY A 42 -25.65 -9.27 6.82
CA GLY A 42 -25.67 -10.44 5.95
C GLY A 42 -25.60 -10.27 4.42
N LEU A 43 -25.25 -9.12 3.85
CA LEU A 43 -24.95 -9.00 2.41
C LEU A 43 -23.44 -8.69 2.21
N PHE A 44 -22.73 -9.57 1.49
CA PHE A 44 -21.31 -9.51 1.15
C PHE A 44 -20.90 -8.11 0.68
N ALA A 45 -20.09 -7.42 1.48
CA ALA A 45 -19.50 -6.16 1.05
C ALA A 45 -18.68 -6.41 -0.23
N VAL A 46 -18.89 -5.57 -1.26
CA VAL A 46 -18.16 -5.67 -2.53
C VAL A 46 -16.67 -5.41 -2.27
N PRO A 47 -15.78 -6.39 -2.56
CA PRO A 47 -14.36 -6.21 -2.35
C PRO A 47 -13.79 -5.11 -3.27
N ALA A 48 -12.70 -4.47 -2.85
CA ALA A 48 -11.98 -3.50 -3.68
C ALA A 48 -11.32 -4.18 -4.89
N ILE A 49 -10.78 -5.38 -4.67
CA ILE A 49 -10.18 -6.20 -5.73
C ILE A 49 -10.62 -7.65 -5.53
N GLU A 50 -10.95 -8.34 -6.63
CA GLU A 50 -11.26 -9.76 -6.59
C GLU A 50 -10.67 -10.49 -7.82
N PHE A 51 -9.96 -11.57 -7.54
CA PHE A 51 -9.45 -12.54 -8.54
C PHE A 51 -10.26 -13.82 -8.43
N ARG A 52 -10.75 -14.33 -9.56
CA ARG A 52 -11.50 -15.58 -9.64
C ARG A 52 -10.86 -16.51 -10.65
N HIS A 53 -10.26 -17.59 -10.18
CA HIS A 53 -9.69 -18.68 -11.00
C HIS A 53 -8.75 -18.18 -12.09
N ILE A 54 -7.79 -17.31 -11.73
CA ILE A 54 -6.86 -16.71 -12.69
C ILE A 54 -5.76 -17.68 -13.06
N ASP A 55 -5.68 -17.96 -14.37
CA ASP A 55 -4.55 -18.57 -15.04
C ASP A 55 -3.81 -17.53 -15.87
N PHE A 56 -2.48 -17.54 -15.80
CA PHE A 56 -1.66 -16.67 -16.61
C PHE A 56 -0.29 -17.27 -16.94
N SER A 57 0.11 -17.18 -18.20
CA SER A 57 1.39 -17.65 -18.70
C SER A 57 2.11 -16.56 -19.51
N TYR A 58 3.43 -16.55 -19.46
CA TYR A 58 4.27 -15.88 -20.45
C TYR A 58 4.79 -16.95 -21.40
N ASP A 59 4.39 -16.91 -22.67
CA ASP A 59 4.66 -17.96 -23.64
C ASP A 59 4.24 -19.34 -23.08
N ASP A 60 5.17 -20.28 -22.94
CA ASP A 60 4.92 -21.64 -22.41
C ASP A 60 5.14 -21.74 -20.89
N HIS A 61 5.49 -20.63 -20.21
CA HIS A 61 5.77 -20.63 -18.78
C HIS A 61 4.56 -20.16 -17.98
N LYS A 62 3.90 -21.09 -17.27
CA LYS A 62 2.78 -20.77 -16.39
C LYS A 62 3.28 -20.03 -15.14
N VAL A 63 2.75 -18.84 -14.90
CA VAL A 63 3.13 -17.93 -13.80
C VAL A 63 2.09 -17.93 -12.71
N LEU A 64 0.79 -17.96 -13.07
CA LEU A 64 -0.32 -18.10 -12.13
C LEU A 64 -1.16 -19.29 -12.54
N ASP A 65 -1.60 -20.06 -11.55
CA ASP A 65 -2.29 -21.33 -11.72
C ASP A 65 -3.48 -21.42 -10.77
N ASP A 66 -4.68 -21.19 -11.31
CA ASP A 66 -5.97 -21.20 -10.58
C ASP A 66 -5.99 -20.26 -9.35
N LEU A 67 -5.40 -19.06 -9.49
CA LEU A 67 -5.29 -18.11 -8.38
C LEU A 67 -6.62 -17.40 -8.11
N SER A 68 -7.11 -17.48 -6.86
CA SER A 68 -8.31 -16.77 -6.41
C SER A 68 -8.06 -16.09 -5.08
N PHE A 69 -8.34 -14.78 -4.97
CA PHE A 69 -8.28 -14.03 -3.70
C PHE A 69 -9.12 -12.77 -3.78
N GLN A 70 -9.35 -12.15 -2.62
CA GLN A 70 -10.06 -10.88 -2.50
C GLN A 70 -9.27 -9.91 -1.61
N VAL A 71 -9.44 -8.61 -1.87
CA VAL A 71 -8.98 -7.52 -1.01
C VAL A 71 -10.19 -6.71 -0.58
N GLY A 72 -10.44 -6.66 0.71
CA GLY A 72 -11.54 -5.87 1.29
C GLY A 72 -11.29 -4.36 1.14
N LYS A 73 -12.36 -3.55 1.28
CA LYS A 73 -12.22 -2.10 1.32
C LYS A 73 -11.46 -1.66 2.57
N GLY A 74 -10.44 -0.80 2.39
CA GLY A 74 -9.55 -0.36 3.46
C GLY A 74 -8.62 -1.48 4.00
N GLU A 75 -8.51 -2.61 3.31
CA GLU A 75 -7.61 -3.70 3.67
C GLU A 75 -6.23 -3.51 3.05
N VAL A 76 -5.17 -3.85 3.79
CA VAL A 76 -3.83 -4.09 3.24
C VAL A 76 -3.66 -5.59 3.00
N LYS A 77 -3.54 -6.00 1.74
CA LYS A 77 -3.19 -7.37 1.36
C LYS A 77 -1.70 -7.45 1.06
N ILE A 78 -0.96 -8.17 1.88
CA ILE A 78 0.47 -8.42 1.64
C ILE A 78 0.58 -9.71 0.82
N ILE A 79 1.20 -9.63 -0.35
CA ILE A 79 1.45 -10.80 -1.20
C ILE A 79 2.92 -11.20 -1.09
N LEU A 80 3.16 -12.38 -0.52
CA LEU A 80 4.47 -12.96 -0.32
C LEU A 80 4.74 -14.05 -1.35
N SER A 81 5.92 -14.04 -1.94
CA SER A 81 6.43 -15.20 -2.70
C SER A 81 7.93 -15.07 -2.91
N GLY A 82 8.56 -16.16 -3.23
CA GLY A 82 9.94 -16.16 -3.72
C GLY A 82 10.10 -15.36 -5.02
N SER A 83 11.34 -15.22 -5.47
CA SER A 83 11.64 -14.58 -6.76
C SER A 83 10.95 -15.34 -7.90
N GLY A 84 10.34 -14.60 -8.83
CA GLY A 84 9.60 -15.20 -9.95
C GLY A 84 8.21 -15.76 -9.62
N GLY A 85 7.74 -15.64 -8.37
CA GLY A 85 6.44 -16.20 -7.93
C GLY A 85 5.19 -15.45 -8.37
N GLY A 86 5.26 -14.58 -9.41
CA GLY A 86 4.08 -13.94 -10.01
C GLY A 86 3.66 -12.62 -9.39
N LYS A 87 4.34 -12.08 -8.36
CA LYS A 87 3.96 -10.83 -7.67
C LYS A 87 3.70 -9.65 -8.61
N SER A 88 4.70 -9.26 -9.40
CA SER A 88 4.54 -8.14 -10.34
C SER A 88 3.56 -8.44 -11.48
N THR A 89 3.34 -9.72 -11.79
CA THR A 89 2.30 -10.15 -12.76
C THR A 89 0.91 -9.87 -12.23
N ILE A 90 0.65 -10.12 -10.93
CA ILE A 90 -0.63 -9.78 -10.29
C ILE A 90 -0.90 -8.29 -10.41
N LEU A 91 0.10 -7.43 -10.12
CA LEU A 91 -0.06 -5.98 -10.25
C LEU A 91 -0.36 -5.54 -11.69
N ARG A 92 0.32 -6.17 -12.69
CA ARG A 92 0.05 -5.91 -14.11
C ARG A 92 -1.35 -6.34 -14.55
N LEU A 93 -1.84 -7.44 -14.02
CA LEU A 93 -3.21 -7.93 -14.26
C LEU A 93 -4.26 -6.96 -13.68
N ILE A 94 -4.06 -6.45 -12.45
CA ILE A 94 -4.94 -5.46 -11.82
C ILE A 94 -4.98 -4.16 -12.65
N LEU A 95 -3.84 -3.74 -13.19
CA LEU A 95 -3.76 -2.56 -14.05
C LEU A 95 -4.27 -2.81 -15.49
N GLY A 96 -4.64 -4.04 -15.82
CA GLY A 96 -5.04 -4.41 -17.18
C GLY A 96 -3.93 -4.26 -18.22
N LEU A 97 -2.65 -4.28 -17.79
CA LEU A 97 -1.48 -4.20 -18.70
C LEU A 97 -1.22 -5.54 -19.40
N VAL A 98 -1.70 -6.63 -18.82
CA VAL A 98 -1.73 -7.95 -19.40
C VAL A 98 -3.11 -8.57 -19.16
N LYS A 99 -3.53 -9.52 -20.01
CA LYS A 99 -4.81 -10.22 -19.88
C LYS A 99 -4.57 -11.64 -19.38
N PRO A 100 -5.39 -12.16 -18.45
CA PRO A 100 -5.26 -13.53 -18.01
C PRO A 100 -5.66 -14.51 -19.14
N ASP A 101 -5.10 -15.72 -19.09
CA ASP A 101 -5.46 -16.81 -20.03
C ASP A 101 -6.85 -17.36 -19.69
N ALA A 102 -7.21 -17.39 -18.40
CA ALA A 102 -8.53 -17.76 -17.89
C ALA A 102 -8.85 -17.03 -16.59
N GLY A 103 -10.13 -17.04 -16.19
CA GLY A 103 -10.61 -16.42 -14.96
C GLY A 103 -11.09 -15.00 -15.16
N GLN A 104 -11.45 -14.33 -14.05
CA GLN A 104 -12.03 -12.99 -14.03
C GLN A 104 -11.42 -12.14 -12.94
N ILE A 105 -11.23 -10.84 -13.22
CA ILE A 105 -10.71 -9.83 -12.28
C ILE A 105 -11.74 -8.73 -12.14
N PHE A 106 -12.02 -8.35 -10.90
CA PHE A 106 -12.98 -7.28 -10.57
C PHE A 106 -12.30 -6.19 -9.75
N ILE A 107 -12.63 -4.94 -10.05
CA ILE A 107 -12.26 -3.75 -9.28
C ILE A 107 -13.54 -3.07 -8.84
N ASP A 108 -13.74 -2.89 -7.51
CA ASP A 108 -14.99 -2.37 -6.93
C ASP A 108 -16.25 -3.09 -7.46
N GLY A 109 -16.17 -4.39 -7.70
CA GLY A 109 -17.26 -5.22 -8.22
C GLY A 109 -17.47 -5.15 -9.74
N GLU A 110 -16.72 -4.31 -10.44
CA GLU A 110 -16.77 -4.21 -11.90
C GLU A 110 -15.73 -5.12 -12.55
N GLU A 111 -16.15 -6.01 -13.44
CA GLU A 111 -15.23 -6.88 -14.17
C GLU A 111 -14.36 -6.07 -15.13
N ILE A 112 -13.03 -6.22 -15.02
CA ILE A 112 -12.06 -5.57 -15.91
C ILE A 112 -11.48 -6.52 -16.96
N THR A 113 -11.72 -7.82 -16.84
CA THR A 113 -11.24 -8.85 -17.76
C THR A 113 -11.88 -8.66 -19.13
N GLY A 114 -11.08 -8.41 -20.14
CA GLY A 114 -11.60 -8.24 -21.51
C GLY A 114 -12.07 -6.83 -21.88
N ARG A 115 -12.02 -5.86 -20.95
CA ARG A 115 -12.29 -4.46 -21.26
C ARG A 115 -11.32 -3.91 -22.30
N ASP A 116 -11.76 -2.91 -23.04
CA ASP A 116 -10.90 -2.14 -23.93
C ASP A 116 -10.07 -1.09 -23.16
N GLU A 117 -9.16 -0.41 -23.87
CA GLU A 117 -8.23 0.55 -23.23
C GLU A 117 -8.96 1.76 -22.61
N ALA A 118 -10.04 2.22 -23.22
CA ALA A 118 -10.82 3.35 -22.70
C ALA A 118 -11.55 3.00 -21.42
N GLU A 119 -12.15 1.82 -21.36
CA GLU A 119 -12.83 1.29 -20.17
C GLU A 119 -11.84 0.96 -19.03
N LEU A 120 -10.62 0.49 -19.38
CA LEU A 120 -9.55 0.25 -18.40
C LEU A 120 -9.03 1.56 -17.80
N GLN A 121 -9.08 2.67 -18.53
CA GLN A 121 -8.65 3.97 -18.01
C GLN A 121 -9.49 4.41 -16.80
N GLU A 122 -10.80 4.19 -16.85
CA GLU A 122 -11.70 4.49 -15.72
C GLU A 122 -11.34 3.66 -14.46
N SER A 123 -10.98 2.39 -14.67
CA SER A 123 -10.53 1.53 -13.57
C SER A 123 -9.17 1.97 -13.02
N ARG A 124 -8.21 2.35 -13.90
CA ARG A 124 -6.89 2.86 -13.51
C ARG A 124 -6.97 4.19 -12.78
N ASP A 125 -8.03 4.96 -13.00
CA ASP A 125 -8.27 6.21 -12.29
C ASP A 125 -8.52 6.01 -10.79
N LYS A 126 -8.99 4.83 -10.41
CA LYS A 126 -9.18 4.41 -9.02
C LYS A 126 -7.91 3.86 -8.37
N ILE A 127 -6.82 3.67 -9.15
CA ILE A 127 -5.63 2.93 -8.72
C ILE A 127 -4.39 3.83 -8.76
N GLY A 128 -3.66 3.89 -7.66
CA GLY A 128 -2.30 4.40 -7.58
C GLY A 128 -1.26 3.28 -7.66
N MET A 129 -0.10 3.54 -8.27
CA MET A 129 0.99 2.55 -8.36
C MET A 129 2.31 3.13 -7.87
N VAL A 130 2.93 2.43 -6.93
CA VAL A 130 4.28 2.70 -6.41
C VAL A 130 5.21 1.59 -6.90
N PHE A 131 6.07 1.93 -7.87
CA PHE A 131 7.01 0.98 -8.48
C PHE A 131 8.24 0.75 -7.59
N GLN A 132 8.90 -0.39 -7.76
CA GLN A 132 10.09 -0.79 -7.02
C GLN A 132 11.20 0.28 -7.06
N GLU A 133 11.49 0.87 -8.22
CA GLU A 133 12.51 1.92 -8.37
C GLU A 133 11.94 3.34 -8.30
N GLY A 134 10.63 3.50 -7.95
CA GLY A 134 9.93 4.77 -7.92
C GLY A 134 9.44 5.24 -9.29
N ALA A 135 10.12 4.90 -10.38
CA ALA A 135 9.80 5.25 -11.78
C ALA A 135 9.46 6.74 -11.98
N LEU A 136 10.23 7.64 -11.34
CA LEU A 136 10.07 9.08 -11.53
C LEU A 136 10.59 9.50 -12.91
N PHE A 137 10.01 10.55 -13.46
CA PHE A 137 10.51 11.19 -14.66
C PHE A 137 11.74 12.03 -14.29
N ASP A 138 12.92 11.63 -14.74
CA ASP A 138 14.20 12.26 -14.37
C ASP A 138 14.33 13.71 -14.83
N SER A 139 13.60 14.10 -15.89
CA SER A 139 13.58 15.45 -16.46
C SER A 139 12.59 16.40 -15.78
N LEU A 140 11.73 15.88 -14.90
CA LEU A 140 10.72 16.65 -14.20
C LEU A 140 11.12 16.84 -12.73
N THR A 141 10.79 18.00 -12.17
CA THR A 141 10.93 18.29 -10.74
C THR A 141 10.05 17.38 -9.90
N VAL A 142 10.24 17.43 -8.58
CA VAL A 142 9.35 16.73 -7.62
C VAL A 142 7.91 17.17 -7.80
N TYR A 143 7.68 18.49 -7.92
CA TYR A 143 6.35 19.06 -8.15
C TYR A 143 5.72 18.51 -9.43
N GLU A 144 6.43 18.62 -10.56
CA GLU A 144 5.95 18.17 -11.88
C GLU A 144 5.70 16.66 -11.92
N ASN A 145 6.55 15.85 -11.25
CA ASN A 145 6.31 14.41 -11.13
C ASN A 145 4.99 14.08 -10.43
N VAL A 146 4.62 14.84 -9.39
CA VAL A 146 3.36 14.64 -8.66
C VAL A 146 2.20 15.25 -9.44
N ALA A 147 2.35 16.43 -10.05
CA ALA A 147 1.34 17.14 -10.81
C ALA A 147 0.92 16.43 -12.11
N TYR A 148 1.82 15.67 -12.71
CA TYR A 148 1.74 15.14 -14.09
C TYR A 148 0.35 14.59 -14.47
N ARG A 149 -0.24 13.77 -13.61
CA ARG A 149 -1.56 13.14 -13.86
C ARG A 149 -2.70 14.16 -13.89
N LEU A 150 -2.63 15.21 -13.07
CA LEU A 150 -3.65 16.26 -13.00
C LEU A 150 -3.54 17.20 -14.21
N GLU A 151 -2.31 17.51 -14.62
CA GLU A 151 -2.04 18.32 -15.82
C GLU A 151 -2.56 17.60 -17.07
N ASP A 152 -2.28 16.30 -17.21
CA ASP A 152 -2.75 15.47 -18.34
C ASP A 152 -4.29 15.44 -18.43
N ARG A 153 -4.98 15.55 -17.29
CA ARG A 153 -6.45 15.63 -17.20
C ARG A 153 -7.00 17.04 -17.43
N GLY A 154 -6.14 18.04 -17.55
CA GLY A 154 -6.54 19.43 -17.69
C GLY A 154 -7.18 20.03 -16.42
N THR A 155 -6.78 19.55 -15.23
CA THR A 155 -7.20 20.09 -13.94
C THR A 155 -6.76 21.57 -13.84
N PRO A 156 -7.55 22.48 -13.25
CA PRO A 156 -7.15 23.86 -13.02
C PRO A 156 -5.86 23.98 -12.18
N GLU A 157 -4.98 24.91 -12.55
CA GLU A 157 -3.65 25.07 -11.91
C GLU A 157 -3.72 25.28 -10.40
N GLU A 158 -4.70 26.04 -9.91
CA GLU A 158 -4.91 26.27 -8.47
C GLU A 158 -5.27 24.97 -7.72
N GLU A 159 -6.05 24.10 -8.31
CA GLU A 159 -6.41 22.80 -7.74
C GLU A 159 -5.19 21.87 -7.73
N ILE A 160 -4.39 21.86 -8.82
CA ILE A 160 -3.12 21.09 -8.91
C ILE A 160 -2.17 21.54 -7.81
N GLU A 161 -1.94 22.86 -7.67
CA GLU A 161 -1.01 23.38 -6.67
C GLU A 161 -1.42 22.97 -5.25
N ASN A 162 -2.71 23.09 -4.92
CA ASN A 162 -3.22 22.73 -3.60
C ASN A 162 -3.06 21.24 -3.30
N GLU A 163 -3.41 20.37 -4.25
CA GLU A 163 -3.32 18.92 -4.08
C GLU A 163 -1.85 18.46 -3.97
N VAL A 164 -0.99 18.93 -4.89
CA VAL A 164 0.44 18.57 -4.89
C VAL A 164 1.12 19.00 -3.58
N ARG A 165 0.85 20.24 -3.10
CA ARG A 165 1.40 20.71 -1.82
C ARG A 165 0.95 19.85 -0.66
N SER A 166 -0.34 19.50 -0.60
CA SER A 166 -0.89 18.62 0.43
C SER A 166 -0.21 17.24 0.44
N LEU A 167 -0.08 16.63 -0.73
CA LEU A 167 0.58 15.32 -0.87
C LEU A 167 2.06 15.36 -0.52
N LEU A 168 2.78 16.41 -0.95
CA LEU A 168 4.19 16.58 -0.59
C LEU A 168 4.38 16.85 0.91
N GLN A 169 3.44 17.54 1.57
CA GLN A 169 3.43 17.66 3.03
C GLN A 169 3.17 16.31 3.70
N PHE A 170 2.22 15.51 3.21
CA PHE A 170 1.95 14.18 3.70
C PHE A 170 3.20 13.30 3.70
N VAL A 171 3.95 13.29 2.60
CA VAL A 171 5.21 12.53 2.52
C VAL A 171 6.43 13.28 3.09
N LYS A 172 6.25 14.44 3.72
CA LYS A 172 7.31 15.27 4.36
C LYS A 172 8.39 15.74 3.38
N LEU A 173 7.98 16.17 2.18
CA LEU A 173 8.86 16.68 1.10
C LEU A 173 8.40 18.03 0.54
N ASP A 174 7.62 18.79 1.28
CA ASP A 174 7.11 20.12 0.90
C ASP A 174 8.21 21.14 0.54
N LYS A 175 9.42 20.96 1.08
CA LYS A 175 10.58 21.84 0.84
C LYS A 175 11.41 21.45 -0.38
N GLU A 176 11.10 20.33 -1.00
CA GLU A 176 11.90 19.72 -2.06
C GLU A 176 11.24 19.82 -3.46
N MET A 177 10.19 20.64 -3.59
CA MET A 177 9.33 20.70 -4.78
C MET A 177 10.08 21.01 -6.07
N ASP A 178 11.10 21.89 -6.01
CA ASP A 178 11.85 22.37 -7.17
C ASP A 178 13.03 21.47 -7.56
N ARG A 179 13.31 20.40 -6.78
CA ARG A 179 14.42 19.49 -7.02
C ARG A 179 14.11 18.47 -8.10
N LEU A 180 15.15 18.05 -8.80
CA LEU A 180 15.09 16.90 -9.72
C LEU A 180 15.28 15.59 -8.94
N PRO A 181 14.77 14.44 -9.46
CA PRO A 181 14.97 13.12 -8.84
C PRO A 181 16.44 12.77 -8.58
N SER A 182 17.36 13.24 -9.42
CA SER A 182 18.81 13.03 -9.27
C SER A 182 19.42 13.71 -8.04
N GLU A 183 18.73 14.71 -7.47
CA GLU A 183 19.16 15.46 -6.29
C GLU A 183 18.59 14.88 -4.97
N LEU A 184 17.80 13.81 -5.09
CA LEU A 184 17.12 13.17 -3.96
C LEU A 184 17.83 11.88 -3.52
N SER A 185 17.75 11.57 -2.23
CA SER A 185 18.11 10.23 -1.73
C SER A 185 17.12 9.16 -2.25
N GLY A 186 17.50 7.88 -2.16
CA GLY A 186 16.61 6.77 -2.56
C GLY A 186 15.27 6.80 -1.83
N GLY A 187 15.28 7.01 -0.51
CA GLY A 187 14.07 7.13 0.30
C GLY A 187 13.24 8.37 -0.04
N MET A 188 13.85 9.51 -0.39
CA MET A 188 13.11 10.68 -0.86
C MET A 188 12.43 10.39 -2.20
N ARG A 189 13.13 9.77 -3.17
CA ARG A 189 12.52 9.36 -4.44
C ARG A 189 11.33 8.42 -4.24
N LYS A 190 11.46 7.45 -3.31
CA LYS A 190 10.35 6.54 -2.99
C LYS A 190 9.16 7.31 -2.42
N ARG A 191 9.37 8.27 -1.51
CA ARG A 191 8.28 9.09 -0.96
C ARG A 191 7.62 9.99 -2.02
N VAL A 192 8.38 10.53 -2.97
CA VAL A 192 7.81 11.24 -4.14
C VAL A 192 6.93 10.29 -4.97
N SER A 193 7.38 9.05 -5.19
CA SER A 193 6.58 8.07 -5.93
C SER A 193 5.27 7.69 -5.20
N VAL A 194 5.28 7.68 -3.87
CA VAL A 194 4.05 7.53 -3.07
C VAL A 194 3.14 8.74 -3.27
N ALA A 195 3.65 9.97 -3.13
CA ALA A 195 2.84 11.18 -3.36
C ALA A 195 2.22 11.18 -4.77
N ARG A 196 2.99 10.84 -5.82
CA ARG A 196 2.49 10.74 -7.19
C ARG A 196 1.41 9.67 -7.35
N ALA A 197 1.54 8.54 -6.66
CA ALA A 197 0.54 7.48 -6.71
C ALA A 197 -0.79 7.88 -6.06
N LEU A 198 -0.78 8.83 -5.11
CA LEU A 198 -1.96 9.30 -4.37
C LEU A 198 -2.72 10.43 -5.08
N VAL A 199 -2.18 10.98 -6.16
CA VAL A 199 -2.83 12.04 -6.93
C VAL A 199 -4.17 11.57 -7.48
N GLY A 200 -5.20 12.41 -7.36
CA GLY A 200 -6.56 12.10 -7.79
C GLY A 200 -7.31 11.19 -6.83
N ASN A 201 -6.83 11.04 -5.59
CA ASN A 201 -7.53 10.36 -4.50
C ASN A 201 -7.90 8.89 -4.82
N PRO A 202 -6.96 8.04 -5.21
CA PRO A 202 -7.24 6.64 -5.55
C PRO A 202 -7.81 5.89 -4.34
N SER A 203 -8.79 5.01 -4.58
CA SER A 203 -9.32 4.10 -3.54
C SER A 203 -8.45 2.87 -3.32
N ILE A 204 -7.53 2.58 -4.25
CA ILE A 204 -6.64 1.43 -4.25
C ILE A 204 -5.21 1.91 -4.52
N VAL A 205 -4.24 1.42 -3.74
CA VAL A 205 -2.81 1.66 -4.01
C VAL A 205 -2.05 0.35 -4.07
N LEU A 206 -1.30 0.18 -5.14
CA LEU A 206 -0.45 -0.99 -5.38
C LEU A 206 1.01 -0.62 -5.08
N PHE A 207 1.69 -1.43 -4.27
CA PHE A 207 3.09 -1.25 -3.91
C PHE A 207 3.90 -2.44 -4.42
N ASP A 208 4.83 -2.19 -5.35
CA ASP A 208 5.78 -3.19 -5.84
C ASP A 208 7.11 -3.04 -5.11
N GLU A 209 7.41 -3.97 -4.19
CA GLU A 209 8.64 -4.02 -3.38
C GLU A 209 9.01 -2.61 -2.82
N PRO A 210 8.16 -2.00 -1.98
CA PRO A 210 8.26 -0.58 -1.64
C PRO A 210 9.50 -0.21 -0.81
N THR A 211 10.14 -1.17 -0.14
CA THR A 211 11.24 -0.98 0.81
C THR A 211 12.58 -1.49 0.31
N VAL A 212 12.61 -2.23 -0.79
CA VAL A 212 13.83 -2.80 -1.35
C VAL A 212 14.90 -1.73 -1.60
N ALA A 213 16.13 -2.02 -1.21
CA ALA A 213 17.31 -1.16 -1.29
C ALA A 213 17.24 0.13 -0.44
N LEU A 214 16.38 0.17 0.57
CA LEU A 214 16.33 1.24 1.57
C LEU A 214 16.98 0.78 2.89
N ASP A 215 17.51 1.74 3.62
CA ASP A 215 17.96 1.49 5.00
C ASP A 215 16.76 1.29 5.95
N PRO A 216 16.92 0.56 7.07
CA PRO A 216 15.80 0.25 7.97
C PRO A 216 14.98 1.45 8.45
N PRO A 217 15.56 2.61 8.85
CA PRO A 217 14.77 3.79 9.21
C PRO A 217 13.92 4.35 8.07
N THR A 218 14.45 4.30 6.84
CA THR A 218 13.73 4.77 5.65
C THR A 218 12.62 3.78 5.27
N SER A 219 12.87 2.47 5.36
CA SER A 219 11.86 1.43 5.18
C SER A 219 10.70 1.61 6.16
N GLY A 220 10.98 1.84 7.46
CA GLY A 220 9.97 2.15 8.46
C GLY A 220 9.11 3.36 8.06
N THR A 221 9.71 4.43 7.54
CA THR A 221 8.95 5.61 7.07
C THR A 221 7.98 5.27 5.93
N ILE A 222 8.35 4.36 5.01
CA ILE A 222 7.43 3.92 3.94
C ILE A 222 6.31 3.05 4.52
N CYS A 223 6.61 2.16 5.46
CA CYS A 223 5.60 1.37 6.16
C CYS A 223 4.62 2.26 6.93
N ASP A 224 5.11 3.31 7.61
CA ASP A 224 4.25 4.31 8.27
C ASP A 224 3.24 4.94 7.31
N LEU A 225 3.68 5.32 6.08
CA LEU A 225 2.78 5.88 5.07
C LEU A 225 1.70 4.87 4.64
N ILE A 226 2.05 3.58 4.50
CA ILE A 226 1.08 2.53 4.17
C ILE A 226 0.05 2.36 5.29
N ILE A 227 0.49 2.39 6.56
CA ILE A 227 -0.38 2.33 7.73
C ILE A 227 -1.28 3.59 7.81
N GLU A 228 -0.71 4.79 7.58
CA GLU A 228 -1.50 6.04 7.53
C GLU A 228 -2.61 5.95 6.47
N LEU A 229 -2.32 5.43 5.28
CA LEU A 229 -3.31 5.24 4.21
C LEU A 229 -4.40 4.24 4.59
N ARG A 230 -4.05 3.12 5.23
CA ARG A 230 -4.99 2.10 5.70
C ARG A 230 -5.92 2.66 6.78
N ASP A 231 -5.34 3.24 7.83
CA ASP A 231 -6.05 3.52 9.08
C ASP A 231 -6.77 4.88 9.06
N LEU A 232 -6.25 5.86 8.33
CA LEU A 232 -6.81 7.22 8.29
C LEU A 232 -7.61 7.49 7.03
N GLU A 233 -7.17 6.98 5.88
CA GLU A 233 -7.79 7.27 4.59
C GLU A 233 -8.66 6.10 4.07
N SER A 234 -8.67 4.97 4.77
CA SER A 234 -9.41 3.75 4.37
C SER A 234 -9.08 3.30 2.93
N VAL A 235 -7.84 3.53 2.48
CA VAL A 235 -7.35 3.13 1.16
C VAL A 235 -7.06 1.63 1.18
N SER A 236 -7.60 0.90 0.21
CA SER A 236 -7.27 -0.51 0.02
C SER A 236 -5.89 -0.63 -0.63
N SER A 237 -5.04 -1.53 -0.14
CA SER A 237 -3.68 -1.65 -0.67
C SER A 237 -3.27 -3.09 -0.94
N ILE A 238 -2.50 -3.28 -2.02
CA ILE A 238 -1.71 -4.50 -2.20
C ILE A 238 -0.23 -4.14 -2.05
N VAL A 239 0.46 -4.84 -1.17
CA VAL A 239 1.91 -4.73 -0.97
C VAL A 239 2.54 -6.04 -1.40
N VAL A 240 3.24 -6.06 -2.53
CA VAL A 240 4.01 -7.25 -2.92
C VAL A 240 5.43 -7.10 -2.40
N THR A 241 5.89 -8.11 -1.66
CA THR A 241 7.24 -8.11 -1.08
C THR A 241 7.74 -9.53 -0.84
N HIS A 242 9.04 -9.66 -0.61
CA HIS A 242 9.68 -10.86 -0.07
C HIS A 242 10.33 -10.58 1.30
N GLU A 243 10.21 -9.35 1.82
CA GLU A 243 10.83 -8.90 3.07
C GLU A 243 9.87 -9.13 4.24
N MET A 244 10.23 -10.04 5.15
CA MET A 244 9.40 -10.35 6.32
C MET A 244 9.38 -9.22 7.36
N ASP A 245 10.39 -8.36 7.39
CA ASP A 245 10.40 -7.18 8.27
C ASP A 245 9.25 -6.23 7.92
N VAL A 246 8.95 -6.07 6.63
CA VAL A 246 7.79 -5.31 6.15
C VAL A 246 6.48 -5.95 6.63
N VAL A 247 6.36 -7.28 6.51
CA VAL A 247 5.19 -8.02 7.00
C VAL A 247 4.99 -7.77 8.48
N LYS A 248 6.03 -7.98 9.28
CA LYS A 248 6.00 -7.76 10.74
C LYS A 248 5.57 -6.33 11.06
N TYR A 249 6.18 -5.35 10.40
CA TYR A 249 5.87 -3.93 10.64
C TYR A 249 4.40 -3.62 10.34
N LEU A 250 3.91 -3.97 9.15
CA LEU A 250 2.54 -3.67 8.71
C LEU A 250 1.45 -4.44 9.48
N THR A 251 1.80 -5.56 10.10
CA THR A 251 0.86 -6.39 10.87
C THR A 251 0.89 -6.11 12.37
N SER A 252 1.94 -5.48 12.91
CA SER A 252 2.09 -5.20 14.34
C SER A 252 1.72 -3.78 14.76
N GLU A 253 1.66 -2.84 13.81
CA GLU A 253 1.42 -1.44 14.11
C GLU A 253 0.10 -0.91 13.55
N TYR A 254 -0.55 -0.03 14.29
CA TYR A 254 -1.74 0.69 13.86
C TYR A 254 -1.73 2.12 14.40
N LEU A 255 -2.48 3.00 13.73
CA LEU A 255 -2.67 4.37 14.17
C LEU A 255 -3.94 4.50 15.02
N SER A 256 -3.84 5.24 16.10
CA SER A 256 -4.97 5.69 16.87
C SER A 256 -5.01 7.21 16.96
N VAL A 257 -6.21 7.78 16.81
CA VAL A 257 -6.43 9.20 17.05
C VAL A 257 -6.79 9.39 18.52
N GLY A 258 -5.96 10.13 19.27
CA GLY A 258 -6.22 10.45 20.66
C GLY A 258 -7.35 11.48 20.81
N GLU A 259 -7.88 11.64 22.06
CA GLU A 259 -8.99 12.56 22.37
C GLU A 259 -8.72 14.04 21.99
N LYS A 260 -7.48 14.41 21.74
CA LYS A 260 -7.06 15.77 21.33
C LYS A 260 -6.74 15.86 19.84
N GLY A 261 -7.06 14.81 19.03
CA GLY A 261 -6.73 14.75 17.62
C GLY A 261 -5.25 14.49 17.33
N ASP A 262 -4.46 14.08 18.34
CA ASP A 262 -3.07 13.67 18.15
C ASP A 262 -3.02 12.23 17.60
N ILE A 263 -2.23 12.04 16.56
CA ILE A 263 -2.02 10.73 15.94
C ILE A 263 -0.89 10.02 16.68
N GLN A 264 -1.13 8.79 17.14
CA GLN A 264 -0.17 7.97 17.86
C GLN A 264 -0.06 6.61 17.18
N PHE A 265 1.18 6.19 16.88
CA PHE A 265 1.46 4.79 16.55
C PHE A 265 1.35 3.94 17.83
N LYS A 266 0.64 2.85 17.74
CA LYS A 266 0.53 1.86 18.81
C LYS A 266 0.94 0.51 18.27
N ASP A 267 1.68 -0.23 19.09
CA ASP A 267 1.99 -1.62 18.85
C ASP A 267 0.81 -2.49 19.31
N GLU A 268 0.42 -3.47 18.52
CA GLU A 268 -0.52 -4.51 18.91
C GLU A 268 0.14 -5.45 19.93
N GLY A 269 0.30 -4.99 21.17
CA GLY A 269 0.52 -5.94 22.28
C GLY A 269 -0.69 -6.87 22.41
N GLU A 270 -0.59 -7.97 23.17
CA GLU A 270 -1.49 -9.12 23.33
C GLU A 270 -3.03 -8.86 23.44
N LYS A 271 -3.56 -7.67 23.17
CA LYS A 271 -4.95 -7.28 23.47
C LYS A 271 -5.74 -6.65 22.33
N LEU A 272 -5.31 -6.74 21.09
CA LEU A 272 -5.95 -5.97 20.03
C LEU A 272 -6.68 -6.80 19.00
N GLY A 273 -7.76 -6.19 18.48
CA GLY A 273 -8.50 -6.70 17.35
C GLY A 273 -7.63 -6.76 16.10
N PRO A 274 -8.03 -7.52 15.08
CA PRO A 274 -7.21 -7.70 13.88
C PRO A 274 -6.95 -6.35 13.21
N THR A 275 -5.67 -6.03 12.95
CA THR A 275 -5.33 -5.01 11.96
C THR A 275 -5.99 -5.41 10.64
N ASN A 276 -6.51 -4.44 9.89
CA ASN A 276 -7.10 -4.74 8.58
C ASN A 276 -5.99 -5.07 7.55
N THR A 277 -5.12 -6.03 7.93
CA THR A 277 -3.97 -6.50 7.14
C THR A 277 -4.00 -8.02 7.04
N MET A 278 -4.04 -8.52 5.81
CA MET A 278 -4.08 -9.94 5.49
C MET A 278 -2.88 -10.33 4.64
N ILE A 279 -2.42 -11.56 4.80
CA ILE A 279 -1.29 -12.11 4.07
C ILE A 279 -1.79 -13.16 3.09
N LEU A 280 -1.31 -13.08 1.85
CA LEU A 280 -1.45 -14.09 0.81
C LEU A 280 -0.05 -14.60 0.46
N MET A 281 0.23 -15.87 0.63
CA MET A 281 1.51 -16.46 0.23
C MET A 281 1.36 -17.35 -0.99
N LEU A 282 2.23 -17.14 -1.97
CA LEU A 282 2.23 -17.86 -3.23
C LEU A 282 3.47 -18.74 -3.37
N ARG A 283 3.27 -19.93 -3.94
CA ARG A 283 4.32 -20.82 -4.39
C ARG A 283 3.93 -21.40 -5.75
N ASP A 284 4.84 -21.32 -6.71
CA ASP A 284 4.65 -21.86 -8.07
C ASP A 284 3.32 -21.39 -8.72
N GLY A 285 2.98 -20.08 -8.51
CA GLY A 285 1.78 -19.45 -9.06
C GLY A 285 0.47 -19.79 -8.36
N ARG A 286 0.49 -20.57 -7.27
CA ARG A 286 -0.69 -20.99 -6.50
C ARG A 286 -0.68 -20.37 -5.10
N GLU A 287 -1.85 -20.17 -4.56
CA GLU A 287 -2.02 -19.85 -3.15
C GLU A 287 -1.64 -21.07 -2.30
N ILE A 288 -0.75 -20.87 -1.31
CA ILE A 288 -0.42 -21.86 -0.29
C ILE A 288 -0.87 -21.43 1.11
N PHE A 289 -1.13 -20.14 1.29
CA PHE A 289 -1.63 -19.59 2.54
C PHE A 289 -2.38 -18.28 2.30
N SER A 290 -3.49 -18.10 3.03
CA SER A 290 -4.22 -16.83 3.13
C SER A 290 -4.72 -16.67 4.57
N GLY A 291 -4.31 -15.57 5.26
CA GLY A 291 -4.67 -15.37 6.66
C GLY A 291 -3.93 -14.22 7.31
N THR A 292 -4.00 -14.16 8.64
CA THR A 292 -3.31 -13.18 9.47
C THR A 292 -1.84 -13.54 9.68
N SER A 293 -1.04 -12.62 10.20
CA SER A 293 0.36 -12.88 10.58
C SER A 293 0.48 -13.95 11.65
N LYS A 294 -0.48 -14.00 12.59
CA LYS A 294 -0.51 -15.04 13.64
C LYS A 294 -0.72 -16.42 13.03
N GLU A 295 -1.71 -16.57 12.16
CA GLU A 295 -1.98 -17.84 11.48
C GLU A 295 -0.81 -18.27 10.59
N LEU A 296 -0.09 -17.31 9.97
CA LEU A 296 1.12 -17.60 9.19
C LEU A 296 2.22 -18.23 10.06
N ILE A 297 2.47 -17.65 11.24
CA ILE A 297 3.49 -18.15 12.19
C ILE A 297 3.09 -19.51 12.77
N GLU A 298 1.81 -19.73 13.03
CA GLU A 298 1.25 -20.98 13.56
C GLU A 298 1.05 -22.07 12.48
N SER A 299 1.34 -21.79 11.20
CA SER A 299 1.17 -22.74 10.11
C SER A 299 2.10 -23.95 10.26
N ASP A 300 1.61 -25.15 9.98
CA ASP A 300 2.42 -26.40 9.97
C ASP A 300 3.16 -26.62 8.64
N ASP A 301 3.02 -25.73 7.63
CA ASP A 301 3.65 -25.88 6.33
C ASP A 301 5.16 -25.66 6.40
N SER A 302 5.93 -26.68 5.99
CA SER A 302 7.40 -26.65 6.04
C SER A 302 8.03 -25.57 5.15
N TYR A 303 7.38 -25.23 4.01
CA TYR A 303 7.87 -24.18 3.13
C TYR A 303 7.68 -22.80 3.75
N ILE A 304 6.53 -22.57 4.41
CA ILE A 304 6.27 -21.34 5.17
C ILE A 304 7.31 -21.17 6.26
N HIS A 305 7.58 -22.22 7.03
CA HIS A 305 8.63 -22.20 8.06
C HIS A 305 10.03 -21.93 7.50
N GLU A 306 10.38 -22.53 6.37
CA GLU A 306 11.67 -22.29 5.72
C GLU A 306 11.78 -20.84 5.22
N PHE A 307 10.70 -20.32 4.63
CA PHE A 307 10.65 -18.94 4.17
C PHE A 307 10.81 -17.95 5.32
N ILE A 308 10.10 -18.15 6.42
CA ILE A 308 10.18 -17.29 7.62
C ILE A 308 11.58 -17.38 8.26
N ARG A 309 12.16 -18.59 8.39
CA ARG A 309 13.51 -18.80 8.97
C ARG A 309 14.62 -18.20 8.11
N GLY A 310 14.50 -18.28 6.79
CA GLY A 310 15.46 -17.67 5.87
C GLY A 310 15.56 -16.14 6.01
N THR A 311 14.64 -15.54 6.75
CA THR A 311 14.56 -14.11 7.01
C THR A 311 14.77 -13.71 8.50
N GLU A 312 15.29 -14.59 9.35
CA GLU A 312 15.66 -14.35 10.78
C GLU A 312 14.47 -14.03 11.74
N LEU A 313 13.25 -14.46 11.43
CA LEU A 313 12.05 -14.05 12.19
C LEU A 313 11.62 -14.98 13.33
N LEU A 314 12.18 -16.16 13.50
CA LEU A 314 11.88 -16.99 14.66
C LEU A 314 12.90 -16.71 15.77
N PRO A 315 12.45 -16.32 17.00
CA PRO A 315 13.34 -16.44 18.15
C PRO A 315 13.76 -17.91 18.25
N GLU A 316 15.05 -18.13 18.48
CA GLU A 316 15.56 -19.47 18.79
C GLU A 316 14.72 -20.02 19.95
N ILE A 317 13.90 -21.04 19.67
CA ILE A 317 13.18 -21.78 20.71
C ILE A 317 14.24 -22.62 21.40
N GLU A 318 14.70 -22.18 22.61
CA GLU A 318 15.47 -23.01 23.56
C GLU A 318 14.62 -24.14 24.13
#